data_c040a9bae055bc4e257b6b8362867ff8
#
_entry.id   c040a9bae055bc4e257b6b8362867ff8
#
_cell.length_a   1.000
_cell.length_b   1.000
_cell.length_c   1.000
_cell.angle_alpha   90.00
_cell.angle_beta   90.00
_cell.angle_gamma   90.00
#
_symmetry.space_group_name_H-M   'P 1'
#
loop_
_entity.id
_entity.type
_entity.pdbx_description
1 polymer ?
#
loop_
_entity_poly.entity_id
_entity_poly.type
_entity_poly.pdbx_seq_one_letter_code
_entity_poly.pdbx_strand_id
1 'polypeptide(L)'
;MFIYLSKKIAIPNNIRLKCVSWNKDQGFIACGGDEGLLKVLKLETQTDDAKLKGLAAPSNLSMNQTLEGHSGAVQVVTWNEQYQKLTTSDQNGLIIVWMLYKGCWYEEMINNRNKSVVRSMSWNADGQKICIVYEDGAVIVGSVDGNRIWGKELKGIQLAHVAWSPDSKILLFGMANGEIHIYDNQGNFIMKMTVSCLHNVTGAISIAGIHWYAGSEGYVEQDCPCLAICFDNGRCQVMRYENDESPVFIDTLMNVASIQWNQCGSVLAVAGSLRAMAMEKEVNVVQFYTPFGEHLRTLKVPGKQMTEVAWEGGGLRIGLAVDSYIYFANIRPDYK
;
A
#
# COMPACT_ATOMS: atom_id res chain seq x y z
N MET A 1 -23.18 -3.93 -0.31
CA MET A 1 -21.94 -4.28 0.42
C MET A 1 -22.11 -3.92 1.88
N PHE A 2 -21.77 -4.83 2.77
CA PHE A 2 -21.80 -4.62 4.22
C PHE A 2 -20.41 -4.87 4.79
N ILE A 3 -19.96 -4.02 5.74
CA ILE A 3 -18.60 -4.08 6.30
C ILE A 3 -18.71 -3.89 7.81
N TYR A 4 -17.99 -4.70 8.56
CA TYR A 4 -17.96 -4.60 10.02
C TYR A 4 -16.59 -4.99 10.58
N LEU A 5 -16.20 -4.35 11.68
CA LEU A 5 -15.01 -4.72 12.43
C LEU A 5 -15.20 -6.07 13.09
N SER A 6 -14.28 -6.99 12.89
CA SER A 6 -14.36 -8.36 13.40
C SER A 6 -13.43 -8.61 14.57
N LYS A 7 -12.20 -8.09 14.53
CA LYS A 7 -11.18 -8.37 15.53
C LYS A 7 -10.08 -7.31 15.49
N LYS A 8 -9.39 -7.14 16.60
CA LYS A 8 -8.12 -6.40 16.67
C LYS A 8 -7.03 -7.27 17.30
N ILE A 9 -5.80 -7.08 16.84
CA ILE A 9 -4.60 -7.72 17.39
C ILE A 9 -3.72 -6.62 17.95
N ALA A 10 -3.34 -6.74 19.24
CA ALA A 10 -2.44 -5.80 19.88
C ALA A 10 -0.99 -6.12 19.52
N ILE A 11 -0.21 -5.07 19.21
CA ILE A 11 1.23 -5.20 19.05
C ILE A 11 1.88 -5.09 20.43
N PRO A 12 2.85 -5.97 20.77
CA PRO A 12 3.52 -5.95 22.07
C PRO A 12 4.15 -4.60 22.38
N ASN A 13 4.16 -4.23 23.67
CA ASN A 13 4.78 -3.03 24.22
C ASN A 13 4.22 -1.71 23.68
N ASN A 14 3.00 -1.70 23.19
CA ASN A 14 2.34 -0.52 22.61
C ASN A 14 3.14 0.15 21.48
N ILE A 15 3.92 -0.61 20.74
CA ILE A 15 4.72 -0.10 19.64
C ILE A 15 3.78 0.32 18.51
N ARG A 16 3.96 1.55 18.02
CA ARG A 16 3.13 2.11 16.95
C ARG A 16 3.50 1.53 15.60
N LEU A 17 2.48 1.14 14.86
CA LEU A 17 2.62 0.66 13.48
C LEU A 17 2.76 1.82 12.51
N LYS A 18 3.63 1.64 11.51
CA LYS A 18 3.84 2.59 10.42
C LYS A 18 3.40 2.03 9.07
N CYS A 19 3.37 0.72 8.93
CA CYS A 19 3.06 0.07 7.67
C CYS A 19 2.46 -1.32 7.90
N VAL A 20 1.66 -1.75 6.95
CA VAL A 20 1.07 -3.08 6.88
C VAL A 20 0.92 -3.48 5.41
N SER A 21 1.18 -4.74 5.10
CA SER A 21 0.97 -5.27 3.76
C SER A 21 0.54 -6.73 3.85
N TRP A 22 -0.44 -7.09 3.07
CA TRP A 22 -1.02 -8.44 3.06
C TRP A 22 -0.65 -9.15 1.77
N ASN A 23 0.08 -10.25 1.89
CA ASN A 23 0.43 -11.11 0.77
C ASN A 23 -0.84 -11.78 0.25
N LYS A 24 -1.11 -11.66 -1.05
CA LYS A 24 -2.37 -12.11 -1.65
C LYS A 24 -2.44 -13.60 -1.82
N ASP A 25 -1.34 -14.23 -2.25
CA ASP A 25 -1.32 -15.66 -2.56
C ASP A 25 -1.30 -16.53 -1.30
N GLN A 26 -0.43 -16.21 -0.36
CA GLN A 26 -0.17 -17.06 0.81
C GLN A 26 -0.83 -16.56 2.09
N GLY A 27 -1.35 -15.33 2.10
CA GLY A 27 -2.08 -14.76 3.23
C GLY A 27 -1.21 -14.23 4.37
N PHE A 28 0.10 -14.13 4.20
CA PHE A 28 0.97 -13.53 5.22
C PHE A 28 0.74 -12.03 5.32
N ILE A 29 0.73 -11.51 6.54
CA ILE A 29 0.61 -10.09 6.84
C ILE A 29 1.93 -9.63 7.43
N ALA A 30 2.59 -8.68 6.76
CA ALA A 30 3.77 -8.02 7.32
C ALA A 30 3.34 -6.69 7.93
N CYS A 31 3.79 -6.40 9.13
CA CYS A 31 3.61 -5.08 9.74
C CYS A 31 4.91 -4.60 10.37
N GLY A 32 5.18 -3.32 10.18
CA GLY A 32 6.36 -2.66 10.69
C GLY A 32 5.99 -1.43 11.52
N GLY A 33 6.87 -1.05 12.42
CA GLY A 33 6.63 0.08 13.29
C GLY A 33 7.86 0.59 14.01
N ASP A 34 7.63 1.38 15.04
CA ASP A 34 8.69 2.00 15.83
C ASP A 34 9.61 0.95 16.48
N GLU A 35 10.81 1.38 16.83
CA GLU A 35 11.80 0.56 17.55
C GLU A 35 12.24 -0.70 16.80
N GLY A 36 12.20 -0.66 15.47
CA GLY A 36 12.60 -1.79 14.64
C GLY A 36 11.58 -2.93 14.60
N LEU A 37 10.36 -2.71 15.08
CA LEU A 37 9.33 -3.74 15.06
C LEU A 37 9.05 -4.20 13.64
N LEU A 38 9.13 -5.51 13.45
CA LEU A 38 8.71 -6.19 12.24
C LEU A 38 8.10 -7.54 12.61
N LYS A 39 6.85 -7.74 12.22
CA LYS A 39 6.14 -9.00 12.45
C LYS A 39 5.53 -9.53 11.17
N VAL A 40 5.49 -10.84 11.07
CA VAL A 40 4.71 -11.53 10.04
C VAL A 40 3.66 -12.39 10.73
N LEU A 41 2.43 -12.17 10.35
CA LEU A 41 1.26 -12.83 10.90
C LEU A 41 0.55 -13.60 9.78
N LYS A 42 -0.20 -14.62 10.17
CA LYS A 42 -1.13 -15.28 9.25
C LYS A 42 -2.40 -15.60 10.00
N LEU A 43 -3.53 -15.29 9.39
CA LEU A 43 -4.84 -15.65 9.90
C LEU A 43 -5.27 -17.01 9.36
N GLU A 44 -6.27 -17.60 9.99
CA GLU A 44 -6.90 -18.81 9.47
C GLU A 44 -7.42 -18.57 8.05
N THR A 45 -7.25 -19.58 7.19
CA THR A 45 -7.72 -19.52 5.81
C THR A 45 -9.22 -19.79 5.72
N GLN A 46 -9.83 -19.25 4.66
CA GLN A 46 -11.24 -19.44 4.36
C GLN A 46 -11.51 -20.90 3.94
N THR A 47 -12.54 -21.51 4.49
CA THR A 47 -13.02 -22.84 4.05
C THR A 47 -13.73 -22.74 2.70
N ASP A 48 -13.82 -23.84 1.95
CA ASP A 48 -14.50 -23.85 0.65
C ASP A 48 -15.99 -23.53 0.79
N ASP A 49 -16.65 -24.01 1.85
CA ASP A 49 -18.05 -23.68 2.15
C ASP A 49 -18.22 -22.19 2.43
N ALA A 50 -17.31 -21.58 3.18
CA ALA A 50 -17.33 -20.14 3.45
C ALA A 50 -17.10 -19.33 2.17
N LYS A 51 -16.22 -19.78 1.26
CA LYS A 51 -16.03 -19.14 -0.05
C LYS A 51 -17.31 -19.12 -0.86
N LEU A 52 -18.01 -20.24 -0.92
CA LEU A 52 -19.29 -20.35 -1.64
C LEU A 52 -20.35 -19.41 -1.08
N LYS A 53 -20.33 -19.16 0.22
CA LYS A 53 -21.27 -18.26 0.90
C LYS A 53 -20.80 -16.80 0.92
N GLY A 54 -19.64 -16.49 0.37
CA GLY A 54 -19.06 -15.13 0.43
C GLY A 54 -18.72 -14.68 1.84
N LEU A 55 -18.34 -15.61 2.72
CA LEU A 55 -18.02 -15.35 4.12
C LEU A 55 -16.52 -15.36 4.33
N ALA A 56 -16.00 -14.39 5.07
CA ALA A 56 -14.61 -14.36 5.50
C ALA A 56 -14.33 -15.50 6.50
N ALA A 57 -13.08 -15.97 6.53
CA ALA A 57 -12.62 -16.86 7.58
C ALA A 57 -12.61 -16.14 8.94
N PRO A 58 -12.64 -16.87 10.07
CA PRO A 58 -12.41 -16.29 11.39
C PRO A 58 -11.06 -15.56 11.44
N SER A 59 -11.01 -14.39 12.09
CA SER A 59 -9.77 -13.60 12.21
C SER A 59 -8.91 -14.08 13.37
N ASN A 60 -8.65 -15.37 13.45
CA ASN A 60 -7.78 -16.00 14.43
C ASN A 60 -6.38 -16.19 13.85
N LEU A 61 -5.35 -15.98 14.68
CA LEU A 61 -3.97 -16.19 14.26
C LEU A 61 -3.65 -17.66 14.10
N SER A 62 -3.10 -18.05 12.95
CA SER A 62 -2.50 -19.36 12.72
C SER A 62 -0.97 -19.31 12.74
N MET A 63 -0.38 -18.11 12.63
CA MET A 63 1.06 -17.87 12.70
C MET A 63 1.34 -16.47 13.23
N ASN A 64 2.40 -16.34 14.03
CA ASN A 64 2.86 -15.07 14.57
C ASN A 64 4.38 -15.15 14.75
N GLN A 65 5.13 -14.44 13.91
CA GLN A 65 6.59 -14.42 13.97
C GLN A 65 7.10 -12.99 14.08
N THR A 66 8.05 -12.76 14.98
CA THR A 66 8.80 -11.50 15.06
C THR A 66 10.11 -11.66 14.30
N LEU A 67 10.41 -10.72 13.41
CA LEU A 67 11.63 -10.70 12.62
C LEU A 67 12.59 -9.67 13.20
N GLU A 68 13.78 -10.13 13.59
CA GLU A 68 14.83 -9.30 14.16
C GLU A 68 15.82 -8.86 13.09
N GLY A 69 16.29 -7.63 13.14
CA GLY A 69 17.30 -7.13 12.19
C GLY A 69 17.27 -5.62 12.00
N HIS A 70 16.13 -4.99 12.18
CA HIS A 70 16.02 -3.53 12.11
C HIS A 70 16.22 -2.88 13.48
N SER A 71 17.04 -1.84 13.54
CA SER A 71 17.24 -1.05 14.76
C SER A 71 16.39 0.22 14.79
N GLY A 72 16.03 0.74 13.64
CA GLY A 72 15.17 1.92 13.51
C GLY A 72 13.76 1.56 13.09
N ALA A 73 12.84 2.54 13.16
CA ALA A 73 11.45 2.32 12.79
C ALA A 73 11.32 1.75 11.38
N VAL A 74 10.59 0.65 11.25
CA VAL A 74 10.31 0.00 9.96
C VAL A 74 9.18 0.77 9.28
N GLN A 75 9.48 1.38 8.15
CA GLN A 75 8.57 2.28 7.45
C GLN A 75 7.99 1.69 6.17
N VAL A 76 8.68 0.74 5.57
CA VAL A 76 8.28 0.15 4.30
C VAL A 76 8.35 -1.37 4.39
N VAL A 77 7.27 -2.02 4.03
CA VAL A 77 7.19 -3.47 3.86
C VAL A 77 6.53 -3.75 2.52
N THR A 78 7.12 -4.61 1.72
CA THR A 78 6.58 -4.96 0.40
C THR A 78 6.82 -6.43 0.09
N TRP A 79 5.83 -7.07 -0.52
CA TRP A 79 5.87 -8.47 -0.89
C TRP A 79 6.31 -8.64 -2.34
N ASN A 80 7.17 -9.64 -2.56
CA ASN A 80 7.39 -10.22 -3.88
C ASN A 80 6.69 -11.59 -3.88
N GLU A 81 5.50 -11.64 -4.45
CA GLU A 81 4.69 -12.85 -4.43
C GLU A 81 5.21 -13.92 -5.38
N GLN A 82 5.79 -13.51 -6.49
CA GLN A 82 6.32 -14.43 -7.50
C GLN A 82 7.50 -15.25 -6.98
N TYR A 83 8.36 -14.61 -6.20
CA TYR A 83 9.56 -15.25 -5.62
C TYR A 83 9.43 -15.51 -4.13
N GLN A 84 8.24 -15.28 -3.55
CA GLN A 84 7.94 -15.52 -2.14
C GLN A 84 8.96 -14.85 -1.21
N LYS A 85 9.16 -13.55 -1.40
CA LYS A 85 10.08 -12.74 -0.58
C LYS A 85 9.35 -11.58 0.06
N LEU A 86 9.84 -11.18 1.22
CA LEU A 86 9.44 -9.95 1.90
C LEU A 86 10.63 -9.00 1.88
N THR A 87 10.41 -7.75 1.50
CA THR A 87 11.42 -6.70 1.53
C THR A 87 10.99 -5.60 2.47
N THR A 88 11.88 -5.24 3.40
CA THR A 88 11.58 -4.26 4.45
C THR A 88 12.68 -3.22 4.55
N SER A 89 12.32 -2.02 4.98
CA SER A 89 13.30 -0.95 5.21
C SER A 89 12.93 -0.12 6.43
N ASP A 90 13.96 0.34 7.15
CA ASP A 90 13.82 1.18 8.33
C ASP A 90 14.23 2.63 8.06
N GLN A 91 14.05 3.47 9.08
CA GLN A 91 14.38 4.91 9.01
C GLN A 91 15.87 5.19 8.80
N ASN A 92 16.75 4.21 9.00
CA ASN A 92 18.19 4.32 8.79
C ASN A 92 18.61 3.94 7.36
N GLY A 93 17.64 3.57 6.50
CA GLY A 93 17.90 3.16 5.13
C GLY A 93 18.35 1.72 4.96
N LEU A 94 18.35 0.92 6.03
CA LEU A 94 18.66 -0.50 5.94
C LEU A 94 17.53 -1.23 5.21
N ILE A 95 17.89 -2.03 4.20
CA ILE A 95 16.97 -2.89 3.47
C ILE A 95 17.31 -4.33 3.78
N ILE A 96 16.32 -5.10 4.19
CA ILE A 96 16.46 -6.54 4.43
C ILE A 96 15.47 -7.27 3.52
N VAL A 97 15.97 -8.32 2.86
CA VAL A 97 15.15 -9.26 2.10
C VAL A 97 15.04 -10.55 2.90
N TRP A 98 13.82 -10.98 3.13
CA TRP A 98 13.48 -12.18 3.90
C TRP A 98 12.93 -13.26 2.99
N MET A 99 13.29 -14.51 3.26
CA MET A 99 12.82 -15.68 2.53
C MET A 99 12.04 -16.62 3.43
N LEU A 100 11.10 -17.35 2.85
CA LEU A 100 10.33 -18.37 3.55
C LEU A 100 11.06 -19.71 3.45
N TYR A 101 11.28 -20.35 4.60
CA TYR A 101 11.85 -21.67 4.68
C TYR A 101 11.21 -22.46 5.83
N LYS A 102 10.64 -23.62 5.51
CA LYS A 102 9.97 -24.50 6.51
C LYS A 102 8.94 -23.75 7.37
N GLY A 103 8.15 -22.87 6.75
CA GLY A 103 7.08 -22.15 7.43
C GLY A 103 7.52 -20.93 8.23
N CYS A 104 8.80 -20.58 8.24
CA CYS A 104 9.35 -19.41 8.92
C CYS A 104 10.11 -18.50 7.97
N TRP A 105 10.16 -17.22 8.32
CA TRP A 105 10.86 -16.20 7.55
C TRP A 105 12.27 -15.99 8.10
N TYR A 106 13.26 -15.99 7.21
CA TYR A 106 14.67 -15.82 7.52
C TYR A 106 15.29 -14.73 6.67
N GLU A 107 16.26 -14.02 7.23
CA GLU A 107 17.05 -13.04 6.50
C GLU A 107 17.83 -13.73 5.37
N GLU A 108 17.66 -13.24 4.15
CA GLU A 108 18.39 -13.72 2.97
C GLU A 108 19.51 -12.78 2.58
N MET A 109 19.24 -11.47 2.54
CA MET A 109 20.25 -10.48 2.22
C MET A 109 19.97 -9.14 2.88
N ILE A 110 21.03 -8.38 3.08
CA ILE A 110 20.99 -7.03 3.61
C ILE A 110 21.61 -6.08 2.59
N ASN A 111 20.99 -4.94 2.38
CA ASN A 111 21.54 -3.85 1.61
C ASN A 111 21.47 -2.57 2.44
N ASN A 112 22.61 -1.92 2.61
CA ASN A 112 22.73 -0.71 3.40
C ASN A 112 23.46 0.38 2.62
N ARG A 113 22.72 1.32 2.09
CA ARG A 113 23.28 2.49 1.40
C ARG A 113 23.78 3.56 2.36
N ASN A 114 23.31 3.58 3.58
CA ASN A 114 23.75 4.43 4.70
C ASN A 114 23.61 5.96 4.55
N LYS A 115 22.95 6.48 3.54
CA LYS A 115 22.95 7.93 3.30
C LYS A 115 21.58 8.58 3.26
N SER A 116 20.50 7.79 3.17
CA SER A 116 19.17 8.34 3.04
C SER A 116 18.10 7.34 3.42
N VAL A 117 16.93 7.85 3.73
CA VAL A 117 15.76 7.06 4.10
C VAL A 117 15.09 6.53 2.85
N VAL A 118 14.77 5.24 2.83
CA VAL A 118 13.91 4.64 1.82
C VAL A 118 12.48 5.11 2.06
N ARG A 119 11.86 5.69 1.04
CA ARG A 119 10.48 6.16 1.12
C ARG A 119 9.48 5.18 0.56
N SER A 120 9.87 4.45 -0.48
CA SER A 120 8.99 3.46 -1.12
C SER A 120 9.83 2.43 -1.85
N MET A 121 9.29 1.23 -1.95
CA MET A 121 9.85 0.13 -2.75
C MET A 121 8.70 -0.57 -3.46
N SER A 122 8.92 -0.95 -4.70
CA SER A 122 7.92 -1.64 -5.50
C SER A 122 8.56 -2.70 -6.39
N TRP A 123 8.09 -3.93 -6.29
CA TRP A 123 8.41 -4.99 -7.22
C TRP A 123 7.55 -4.86 -8.48
N ASN A 124 8.11 -5.15 -9.64
CA ASN A 124 7.34 -5.19 -10.87
C ASN A 124 6.46 -6.46 -10.94
N ALA A 125 5.61 -6.57 -11.96
CA ALA A 125 4.59 -7.61 -12.03
C ALA A 125 5.15 -9.04 -12.01
N ASP A 126 6.28 -9.30 -12.67
CA ASP A 126 6.92 -10.62 -12.69
C ASP A 126 7.84 -10.89 -11.48
N GLY A 127 8.00 -9.89 -10.60
CA GLY A 127 8.83 -10.01 -9.41
C GLY A 127 10.34 -10.03 -9.67
N GLN A 128 10.80 -9.81 -10.89
CA GLN A 128 12.23 -9.86 -11.21
C GLN A 128 12.98 -8.58 -10.88
N LYS A 129 12.28 -7.44 -10.80
CA LYS A 129 12.89 -6.13 -10.58
C LYS A 129 12.21 -5.39 -9.45
N ILE A 130 13.01 -4.72 -8.62
CA ILE A 130 12.53 -3.81 -7.58
C ILE A 130 13.00 -2.41 -7.88
N CYS A 131 12.12 -1.43 -7.71
CA CYS A 131 12.49 -0.02 -7.71
C CYS A 131 12.43 0.53 -6.29
N ILE A 132 13.53 1.13 -5.85
CA ILE A 132 13.70 1.71 -4.52
C ILE A 132 13.88 3.21 -4.68
N VAL A 133 13.07 3.99 -4.00
CA VAL A 133 13.19 5.45 -4.01
C VAL A 133 13.56 5.97 -2.62
N TYR A 134 14.51 6.89 -2.60
CA TYR A 134 15.04 7.49 -1.39
C TYR A 134 14.59 8.94 -1.27
N GLU A 135 14.48 9.39 -0.04
CA GLU A 135 14.07 10.77 0.27
C GLU A 135 14.97 11.82 -0.41
N ASP A 136 16.26 11.55 -0.53
CA ASP A 136 17.24 12.46 -1.13
C ASP A 136 17.19 12.55 -2.67
N GLY A 137 16.26 11.84 -3.31
CA GLY A 137 16.12 11.84 -4.77
C GLY A 137 16.83 10.69 -5.48
N ALA A 138 17.49 9.80 -4.75
CA ALA A 138 18.10 8.63 -5.35
C ALA A 138 17.05 7.58 -5.74
N VAL A 139 17.26 6.93 -6.87
CA VAL A 139 16.46 5.84 -7.40
C VAL A 139 17.40 4.69 -7.75
N ILE A 140 17.07 3.50 -7.27
CA ILE A 140 17.82 2.29 -7.62
C ILE A 140 16.82 1.24 -8.12
N VAL A 141 17.11 0.66 -9.27
CA VAL A 141 16.42 -0.53 -9.77
C VAL A 141 17.39 -1.71 -9.68
N GLY A 142 16.95 -2.74 -8.97
CA GLY A 142 17.72 -3.96 -8.76
C GLY A 142 16.96 -5.19 -9.22
N SER A 143 17.72 -6.30 -9.34
CA SER A 143 17.15 -7.60 -9.64
C SER A 143 16.77 -8.33 -8.35
N VAL A 144 15.95 -9.36 -8.50
CA VAL A 144 15.55 -10.23 -7.38
C VAL A 144 16.79 -10.95 -6.76
N ASP A 145 17.86 -11.10 -7.53
CA ASP A 145 19.12 -11.71 -7.06
C ASP A 145 20.02 -10.72 -6.31
N GLY A 146 19.61 -9.46 -6.18
CA GLY A 146 20.37 -8.45 -5.46
C GLY A 146 21.35 -7.64 -6.30
N ASN A 147 21.34 -7.78 -7.61
CA ASN A 147 22.20 -7.03 -8.51
C ASN A 147 21.57 -5.69 -8.91
N ARG A 148 22.36 -4.64 -8.88
CA ARG A 148 21.92 -3.33 -9.38
C ARG A 148 21.80 -3.37 -10.91
N ILE A 149 20.66 -2.98 -11.46
CA ILE A 149 20.42 -2.88 -12.89
C ILE A 149 20.74 -1.48 -13.38
N TRP A 150 20.14 -0.47 -12.72
CA TRP A 150 20.49 0.94 -12.95
C TRP A 150 20.18 1.77 -11.70
N GLY A 151 20.76 2.95 -11.66
CA GLY A 151 20.47 3.91 -10.61
C GLY A 151 20.60 5.32 -11.15
N LYS A 152 19.91 6.25 -10.50
CA LYS A 152 19.84 7.65 -10.87
C LYS A 152 19.66 8.53 -9.65
N GLU A 153 20.20 9.73 -9.67
CA GLU A 153 19.94 10.73 -8.65
C GLU A 153 19.18 11.90 -9.26
N LEU A 154 18.00 12.15 -8.72
CA LEU A 154 17.18 13.31 -9.09
C LEU A 154 17.53 14.45 -8.13
N LYS A 155 18.52 15.23 -8.49
CA LYS A 155 19.06 16.30 -7.63
C LYS A 155 18.02 17.36 -7.31
N GLY A 156 17.94 17.72 -6.01
CA GLY A 156 17.02 18.75 -5.54
C GLY A 156 15.57 18.28 -5.43
N ILE A 157 15.31 16.98 -5.60
CA ILE A 157 13.97 16.39 -5.54
C ILE A 157 13.88 15.47 -4.34
N GLN A 158 12.81 15.60 -3.55
CA GLN A 158 12.45 14.66 -2.51
C GLN A 158 11.41 13.69 -3.05
N LEU A 159 11.74 12.40 -3.06
CA LEU A 159 10.85 11.34 -3.51
C LEU A 159 10.03 10.80 -2.34
N ALA A 160 8.81 10.38 -2.62
CA ALA A 160 7.90 9.83 -1.62
C ALA A 160 7.25 8.50 -2.03
N HIS A 161 7.00 8.30 -3.31
CA HIS A 161 6.28 7.12 -3.81
C HIS A 161 6.89 6.61 -5.11
N VAL A 162 6.74 5.30 -5.34
CA VAL A 162 7.03 4.67 -6.63
C VAL A 162 5.98 3.61 -6.93
N ALA A 163 5.59 3.49 -8.18
CA ALA A 163 4.71 2.44 -8.67
C ALA A 163 5.11 2.01 -10.08
N TRP A 164 5.17 0.70 -10.30
CA TRP A 164 5.32 0.12 -11.64
C TRP A 164 3.97 0.06 -12.34
N SER A 165 3.96 0.30 -13.66
CA SER A 165 2.80 -0.07 -14.46
C SER A 165 2.63 -1.59 -14.49
N PRO A 166 1.40 -2.11 -14.71
CA PRO A 166 1.14 -3.56 -14.76
C PRO A 166 1.97 -4.30 -15.81
N ASP A 167 2.32 -3.64 -16.92
CA ASP A 167 3.15 -4.20 -17.98
C ASP A 167 4.65 -4.04 -17.74
N SER A 168 5.04 -3.45 -16.62
CA SER A 168 6.43 -3.17 -16.23
C SER A 168 7.20 -2.24 -17.16
N LYS A 169 6.51 -1.49 -18.03
CA LYS A 169 7.15 -0.61 -19.02
C LYS A 169 7.46 0.78 -18.48
N ILE A 170 6.66 1.26 -17.52
CA ILE A 170 6.84 2.59 -16.94
C ILE A 170 6.86 2.56 -15.41
N LEU A 171 7.45 3.61 -14.87
CA LEU A 171 7.52 3.89 -13.44
C LEU A 171 6.87 5.25 -13.19
N LEU A 172 6.05 5.32 -12.15
CA LEU A 172 5.53 6.57 -11.61
C LEU A 172 6.31 6.93 -10.36
N PHE A 173 6.91 8.12 -10.34
CA PHE A 173 7.55 8.66 -9.14
C PHE A 173 6.69 9.77 -8.56
N GLY A 174 6.25 9.58 -7.33
CA GLY A 174 5.56 10.59 -6.55
C GLY A 174 6.55 11.38 -5.71
N MET A 175 6.48 12.70 -5.78
CA MET A 175 7.39 13.61 -5.11
C MET A 175 6.75 14.23 -3.87
N ALA A 176 7.57 14.68 -2.93
CA ALA A 176 7.09 15.27 -1.69
C ALA A 176 6.26 16.55 -1.92
N ASN A 177 6.45 17.22 -3.05
CA ASN A 177 5.67 18.42 -3.42
C ASN A 177 4.33 18.10 -4.11
N GLY A 178 3.96 16.82 -4.25
CA GLY A 178 2.72 16.40 -4.89
C GLY A 178 2.81 16.15 -6.39
N GLU A 179 3.94 16.43 -7.02
CA GLU A 179 4.14 16.13 -8.44
C GLU A 179 4.33 14.63 -8.67
N ILE A 180 3.89 14.16 -9.84
CA ILE A 180 4.09 12.79 -10.29
C ILE A 180 4.77 12.83 -11.65
N HIS A 181 5.93 12.18 -11.75
CA HIS A 181 6.71 12.09 -12.96
C HIS A 181 6.69 10.67 -13.52
N ILE A 182 6.59 10.57 -14.82
CA ILE A 182 6.52 9.31 -15.56
C ILE A 182 7.89 9.06 -16.20
N TYR A 183 8.45 7.89 -15.92
CA TYR A 183 9.73 7.40 -16.46
C TYR A 183 9.50 6.06 -17.16
N ASP A 184 10.34 5.74 -18.14
CA ASP A 184 10.37 4.38 -18.66
C ASP A 184 11.12 3.44 -17.72
N ASN A 185 11.10 2.14 -18.01
CA ASN A 185 11.74 1.13 -17.15
C ASN A 185 13.27 1.14 -17.21
N GLN A 186 13.87 1.97 -18.06
CA GLN A 186 15.32 2.18 -18.14
C GLN A 186 15.76 3.46 -17.42
N GLY A 187 14.86 4.19 -16.82
CA GLY A 187 15.15 5.39 -16.06
C GLY A 187 15.16 6.67 -16.88
N ASN A 188 14.59 6.66 -18.08
CA ASN A 188 14.47 7.87 -18.90
C ASN A 188 13.17 8.62 -18.60
N PHE A 189 13.26 9.92 -18.39
CA PHE A 189 12.11 10.78 -18.15
C PHE A 189 11.21 10.84 -19.40
N ILE A 190 9.91 10.65 -19.20
CA ILE A 190 8.92 10.75 -20.27
C ILE A 190 8.16 12.07 -20.17
N MET A 191 7.46 12.28 -19.05
CA MET A 191 6.67 13.49 -18.85
C MET A 191 6.24 13.63 -17.39
N LYS A 192 5.80 14.84 -17.03
CA LYS A 192 5.10 15.10 -15.77
C LYS A 192 3.61 14.80 -15.98
N MET A 193 3.02 14.04 -15.07
CA MET A 193 1.59 13.73 -15.11
C MET A 193 0.77 14.98 -14.81
N THR A 194 -0.30 15.18 -15.58
CA THR A 194 -1.30 16.21 -15.30
C THR A 194 -2.25 15.70 -14.21
N VAL A 195 -2.31 16.41 -13.08
CA VAL A 195 -3.15 16.04 -11.95
C VAL A 195 -4.36 16.97 -11.88
N SER A 196 -5.39 16.64 -12.63
CA SER A 196 -6.57 17.48 -12.82
C SER A 196 -7.44 17.59 -11.56
N CYS A 197 -7.40 16.59 -10.66
CA CYS A 197 -8.16 16.66 -9.41
C CYS A 197 -7.68 17.75 -8.44
N LEU A 198 -6.49 18.30 -8.67
CA LEU A 198 -5.94 19.42 -7.89
C LEU A 198 -6.22 20.79 -8.49
N HIS A 199 -7.05 20.87 -9.51
CA HIS A 199 -7.44 22.14 -10.11
C HIS A 199 -8.07 23.07 -9.05
N ASN A 200 -7.63 24.32 -9.01
CA ASN A 200 -8.05 25.35 -8.02
C ASN A 200 -7.70 25.02 -6.56
N VAL A 201 -6.79 24.08 -6.31
CA VAL A 201 -6.29 23.82 -4.97
C VAL A 201 -5.04 24.65 -4.72
N THR A 202 -5.01 25.34 -3.57
CA THR A 202 -3.88 26.14 -3.11
C THR A 202 -3.28 25.55 -1.83
N GLY A 203 -2.00 25.76 -1.62
CA GLY A 203 -1.29 25.31 -0.43
C GLY A 203 -0.48 24.04 -0.65
N ALA A 204 0.14 23.55 0.42
CA ALA A 204 0.96 22.35 0.38
C ALA A 204 0.08 21.11 0.34
N ILE A 205 0.36 20.22 -0.62
CA ILE A 205 -0.38 18.98 -0.83
C ILE A 205 0.63 17.85 -0.94
N SER A 206 0.34 16.73 -0.26
CA SER A 206 1.14 15.52 -0.33
C SER A 206 0.35 14.38 -0.96
N ILE A 207 1.05 13.53 -1.70
CA ILE A 207 0.46 12.31 -2.23
C ILE A 207 0.24 11.35 -1.06
N ALA A 208 -0.99 10.88 -0.89
CA ALA A 208 -1.33 9.87 0.11
C ALA A 208 -1.11 8.46 -0.43
N GLY A 209 -1.27 8.24 -1.73
CA GLY A 209 -1.01 6.97 -2.34
C GLY A 209 -1.16 6.97 -3.85
N ILE A 210 -0.42 6.07 -4.47
CA ILE A 210 -0.50 5.71 -5.88
C ILE A 210 -0.66 4.20 -5.91
N HIS A 211 -1.76 3.70 -6.42
CA HIS A 211 -1.97 2.27 -6.50
C HIS A 211 -2.53 1.87 -7.85
N TRP A 212 -1.80 1.01 -8.54
CA TRP A 212 -2.16 0.52 -9.86
C TRP A 212 -2.66 -0.91 -9.76
N TYR A 213 -3.87 -1.13 -10.17
CA TYR A 213 -4.46 -2.46 -10.23
C TYR A 213 -4.01 -3.18 -11.52
N ALA A 214 -3.46 -4.38 -11.35
CA ALA A 214 -2.89 -5.14 -12.46
C ALA A 214 -3.85 -6.20 -13.04
N GLY A 215 -5.01 -6.41 -12.41
CA GLY A 215 -5.87 -7.54 -12.71
C GLY A 215 -5.45 -8.81 -11.96
N SER A 216 -6.37 -9.73 -11.77
CA SER A 216 -6.10 -11.00 -11.09
C SER A 216 -5.15 -11.91 -11.89
N GLU A 217 -5.10 -11.71 -13.20
CA GLU A 217 -4.26 -12.46 -14.13
C GLU A 217 -3.17 -11.59 -14.79
N GLY A 218 -2.90 -10.42 -14.22
CA GLY A 218 -1.95 -9.46 -14.81
C GLY A 218 -2.51 -8.68 -16.00
N TYR A 219 -3.80 -8.74 -16.21
CA TYR A 219 -4.50 -8.05 -17.29
C TYR A 219 -5.66 -7.21 -16.74
N VAL A 220 -5.75 -5.99 -17.20
CA VAL A 220 -6.83 -5.07 -16.87
C VAL A 220 -7.77 -4.95 -18.07
N GLU A 221 -9.07 -4.99 -17.84
CA GLU A 221 -10.05 -4.79 -18.90
C GLU A 221 -9.87 -3.44 -19.57
N GLN A 222 -10.04 -3.43 -20.88
CA GLN A 222 -9.97 -2.19 -21.68
C GLN A 222 -11.01 -1.19 -21.15
N ASP A 223 -10.61 0.07 -21.05
CA ASP A 223 -11.43 1.19 -20.58
C ASP A 223 -11.87 1.13 -19.10
N CYS A 224 -11.38 0.15 -18.33
CA CYS A 224 -11.63 0.11 -16.90
C CYS A 224 -10.62 1.01 -16.16
N PRO A 225 -11.07 1.97 -15.31
CA PRO A 225 -10.16 2.72 -14.47
C PRO A 225 -9.42 1.79 -13.49
N CYS A 226 -8.09 1.89 -13.45
CA CYS A 226 -7.25 0.96 -12.70
C CYS A 226 -6.10 1.63 -11.93
N LEU A 227 -5.79 2.88 -12.24
CA LEU A 227 -4.76 3.67 -11.56
C LEU A 227 -5.43 4.69 -10.65
N ALA A 228 -5.26 4.52 -9.34
CA ALA A 228 -5.78 5.47 -8.36
C ALA A 228 -4.64 6.31 -7.78
N ILE A 229 -4.86 7.61 -7.73
CA ILE A 229 -3.96 8.58 -7.11
C ILE A 229 -4.79 9.42 -6.16
N CYS A 230 -4.39 9.42 -4.88
CA CYS A 230 -5.06 10.22 -3.86
C CYS A 230 -4.08 11.11 -3.14
N PHE A 231 -4.57 12.27 -2.73
CA PHE A 231 -3.82 13.29 -2.01
C PHE A 231 -4.34 13.42 -0.57
N ASP A 232 -3.50 13.91 0.30
CA ASP A 232 -3.84 14.07 1.72
C ASP A 232 -5.02 15.01 1.96
N ASN A 233 -5.32 15.92 1.02
CA ASN A 233 -6.48 16.80 1.08
C ASN A 233 -7.82 16.12 0.76
N GLY A 234 -7.81 14.82 0.46
CA GLY A 234 -9.00 14.03 0.16
C GLY A 234 -9.39 13.94 -1.29
N ARG A 235 -8.71 14.65 -2.18
CA ARG A 235 -8.98 14.58 -3.61
C ARG A 235 -8.24 13.44 -4.27
N CYS A 236 -8.96 12.70 -5.08
CA CYS A 236 -8.44 11.54 -5.79
C CYS A 236 -8.85 11.58 -7.25
N GLN A 237 -8.04 10.95 -8.10
CA GLN A 237 -8.42 10.66 -9.47
C GLN A 237 -8.15 9.20 -9.78
N VAL A 238 -9.03 8.61 -10.57
CA VAL A 238 -8.91 7.23 -11.03
C VAL A 238 -8.81 7.24 -12.55
N MET A 239 -7.77 6.61 -13.07
CA MET A 239 -7.35 6.71 -14.45
C MET A 239 -7.30 5.33 -15.09
N ARG A 240 -7.56 5.27 -16.39
CA ARG A 240 -7.42 4.04 -17.19
C ARG A 240 -5.96 3.74 -17.51
N TYR A 241 -5.16 4.79 -17.67
CA TYR A 241 -3.72 4.74 -17.95
C TYR A 241 -3.07 6.03 -17.43
N GLU A 242 -1.75 6.09 -17.46
CA GLU A 242 -0.94 7.16 -16.83
C GLU A 242 -1.14 8.56 -17.40
N ASN A 243 -1.72 8.67 -18.60
CA ASN A 243 -1.98 9.95 -19.25
C ASN A 243 -3.43 10.06 -19.70
N ASP A 244 -4.35 9.59 -18.89
CA ASP A 244 -5.78 9.66 -19.17
C ASP A 244 -6.27 11.10 -19.11
N GLU A 245 -6.81 11.59 -20.23
CA GLU A 245 -7.34 12.95 -20.34
C GLU A 245 -8.74 13.10 -19.70
N SER A 246 -9.39 12.00 -19.37
CA SER A 246 -10.73 11.97 -18.79
C SER A 246 -10.77 11.13 -17.52
N PRO A 247 -10.02 11.49 -16.49
CA PRO A 247 -10.00 10.73 -15.24
C PRO A 247 -11.32 10.85 -14.49
N VAL A 248 -11.61 9.86 -13.66
CA VAL A 248 -12.72 9.90 -12.70
C VAL A 248 -12.25 10.67 -11.46
N PHE A 249 -13.02 11.67 -11.03
CA PHE A 249 -12.70 12.45 -9.84
C PHE A 249 -13.50 11.96 -8.64
N ILE A 250 -12.81 11.89 -7.50
CA ILE A 250 -13.41 11.58 -6.21
C ILE A 250 -12.99 12.66 -5.22
N ASP A 251 -13.94 13.29 -4.55
CA ASP A 251 -13.67 14.16 -3.42
C ASP A 251 -14.19 13.47 -2.15
N THR A 252 -13.25 12.91 -1.39
CA THR A 252 -13.59 12.12 -0.20
C THR A 252 -13.88 12.99 1.01
N LEU A 253 -13.50 14.26 0.99
CA LEU A 253 -13.56 15.19 2.12
C LEU A 253 -12.78 14.69 3.35
N MET A 254 -11.87 13.75 3.15
CA MET A 254 -11.04 13.16 4.20
C MET A 254 -9.62 13.72 4.19
N ASN A 255 -8.95 13.59 5.33
CA ASN A 255 -7.48 13.54 5.35
C ASN A 255 -7.06 12.11 5.01
N VAL A 256 -6.59 11.89 3.81
CA VAL A 256 -6.24 10.54 3.33
C VAL A 256 -4.83 10.18 3.75
N ALA A 257 -4.66 8.97 4.29
CA ALA A 257 -3.38 8.41 4.68
C ALA A 257 -2.93 7.27 3.76
N SER A 258 -3.87 6.48 3.24
CA SER A 258 -3.54 5.28 2.46
C SER A 258 -4.69 4.92 1.53
N ILE A 259 -4.34 4.32 0.40
CA ILE A 259 -5.31 3.78 -0.55
C ILE A 259 -4.89 2.39 -1.01
N GLN A 260 -5.85 1.55 -1.30
CA GLN A 260 -5.56 0.26 -1.94
C GLN A 260 -6.78 -0.29 -2.69
N TRP A 261 -6.53 -0.81 -3.89
CA TRP A 261 -7.50 -1.64 -4.61
C TRP A 261 -7.63 -3.01 -3.96
N ASN A 262 -8.84 -3.56 -3.99
CA ASN A 262 -9.02 -4.99 -3.72
C ASN A 262 -8.47 -5.84 -4.88
N GLN A 263 -8.42 -7.15 -4.71
CA GLN A 263 -7.77 -8.03 -5.68
C GLN A 263 -8.46 -8.05 -7.06
N CYS A 264 -9.77 -7.86 -7.11
CA CYS A 264 -10.49 -7.84 -8.39
C CYS A 264 -10.62 -6.44 -9.01
N GLY A 265 -10.08 -5.41 -8.38
CA GLY A 265 -10.13 -4.03 -8.88
C GLY A 265 -11.52 -3.42 -8.89
N SER A 266 -12.47 -4.02 -8.19
CA SER A 266 -13.85 -3.54 -8.14
C SER A 266 -14.10 -2.52 -7.03
N VAL A 267 -13.22 -2.46 -6.03
CA VAL A 267 -13.37 -1.57 -4.87
C VAL A 267 -12.04 -0.94 -4.52
N LEU A 268 -12.05 0.38 -4.40
CA LEU A 268 -10.93 1.16 -3.88
C LEU A 268 -11.22 1.50 -2.41
N ALA A 269 -10.34 1.09 -1.51
CA ALA A 269 -10.38 1.52 -0.12
C ALA A 269 -9.53 2.78 0.06
N VAL A 270 -10.13 3.80 0.66
CA VAL A 270 -9.48 5.07 0.98
C VAL A 270 -9.53 5.25 2.49
N ALA A 271 -8.38 5.18 3.13
CA ALA A 271 -8.25 5.20 4.59
C ALA A 271 -7.67 6.54 5.08
N GLY A 272 -8.19 7.02 6.18
CA GLY A 272 -7.72 8.27 6.78
C GLY A 272 -8.65 8.73 7.89
N SER A 273 -8.85 10.04 7.98
CA SER A 273 -9.70 10.62 9.02
C SER A 273 -10.71 11.63 8.44
N LEU A 274 -11.83 11.75 9.12
CA LEU A 274 -12.84 12.77 8.87
C LEU A 274 -13.00 13.62 10.12
N ARG A 275 -13.17 14.94 9.94
CA ARG A 275 -13.54 15.81 11.03
C ARG A 275 -15.06 15.78 11.21
N ALA A 276 -15.52 15.22 12.34
CA ALA A 276 -16.94 15.21 12.69
C ALA A 276 -17.37 16.61 13.15
N MET A 277 -18.23 17.29 12.38
CA MET A 277 -18.68 18.66 12.68
C MET A 277 -19.34 18.81 14.07
N ALA A 278 -20.00 17.77 14.58
CA ALA A 278 -20.72 17.81 15.83
C ALA A 278 -19.85 17.74 17.09
N MET A 279 -18.58 17.26 16.97
CA MET A 279 -17.74 16.96 18.11
C MET A 279 -16.35 17.62 18.04
N GLU A 280 -16.05 18.39 17.00
CA GLU A 280 -14.73 18.97 16.72
C GLU A 280 -13.58 17.94 16.78
N LYS A 281 -13.89 16.66 16.64
CA LYS A 281 -12.97 15.54 16.77
C LYS A 281 -12.78 14.83 15.43
N GLU A 282 -11.54 14.48 15.13
CA GLU A 282 -11.24 13.62 13.99
C GLU A 282 -11.60 12.18 14.30
N VAL A 283 -12.22 11.50 13.33
CA VAL A 283 -12.61 10.10 13.40
C VAL A 283 -11.92 9.35 12.28
N ASN A 284 -11.26 8.23 12.59
CA ASN A 284 -10.69 7.36 11.57
C ASN A 284 -11.81 6.67 10.79
N VAL A 285 -11.69 6.71 9.47
CA VAL A 285 -12.65 6.08 8.57
C VAL A 285 -11.94 5.42 7.40
N VAL A 286 -12.58 4.40 6.85
CA VAL A 286 -12.26 3.86 5.54
C VAL A 286 -13.48 4.03 4.66
N GLN A 287 -13.33 4.72 3.56
CA GLN A 287 -14.38 4.86 2.55
C GLN A 287 -14.06 3.92 1.38
N PHE A 288 -15.12 3.33 0.84
CA PHE A 288 -15.02 2.36 -0.25
C PHE A 288 -15.75 2.91 -1.47
N TYR A 289 -15.05 2.89 -2.60
CA TYR A 289 -15.51 3.44 -3.87
C TYR A 289 -15.40 2.42 -5.01
N THR A 290 -16.30 2.52 -5.97
CA THR A 290 -16.13 1.83 -7.26
C THR A 290 -15.05 2.52 -8.09
N PRO A 291 -14.51 1.87 -9.14
CA PRO A 291 -13.58 2.51 -10.07
C PRO A 291 -14.13 3.76 -10.74
N PHE A 292 -15.45 3.89 -10.80
CA PHE A 292 -16.14 5.02 -11.42
C PHE A 292 -16.51 6.12 -10.42
N GLY A 293 -16.01 6.03 -9.18
CA GLY A 293 -16.14 7.07 -8.18
C GLY A 293 -17.42 7.02 -7.36
N GLU A 294 -18.20 5.96 -7.44
CA GLU A 294 -19.39 5.78 -6.62
C GLU A 294 -19.00 5.36 -5.20
N HIS A 295 -19.49 6.10 -4.21
CA HIS A 295 -19.31 5.75 -2.80
C HIS A 295 -20.17 4.54 -2.42
N LEU A 296 -19.54 3.49 -1.90
CA LEU A 296 -20.22 2.26 -1.50
C LEU A 296 -20.55 2.23 0.00
N ARG A 297 -19.55 2.48 0.83
CA ARG A 297 -19.67 2.40 2.29
C ARG A 297 -18.61 3.26 2.96
N THR A 298 -18.89 3.60 4.23
CA THR A 298 -17.93 4.21 5.15
C THR A 298 -17.86 3.36 6.41
N LEU A 299 -16.65 2.92 6.77
CA LEU A 299 -16.39 2.20 8.01
C LEU A 299 -15.71 3.13 9.00
N LYS A 300 -16.29 3.29 10.19
CA LYS A 300 -15.63 4.01 11.30
C LYS A 300 -14.68 3.07 12.02
N VAL A 301 -13.49 3.55 12.32
CA VAL A 301 -12.43 2.75 12.95
C VAL A 301 -12.00 3.43 14.25
N PRO A 302 -12.01 2.71 15.39
CA PRO A 302 -11.52 3.26 16.65
C PRO A 302 -10.03 3.59 16.59
N GLY A 303 -9.57 4.39 17.54
CA GLY A 303 -8.16 4.75 17.68
C GLY A 303 -7.85 6.17 17.25
N LYS A 304 -6.58 6.55 17.35
CA LYS A 304 -6.13 7.92 17.09
C LYS A 304 -5.62 8.11 15.66
N GLN A 305 -4.73 7.24 15.19
CA GLN A 305 -4.07 7.41 13.90
C GLN A 305 -4.06 6.09 13.11
N MET A 306 -4.72 6.09 11.98
CA MET A 306 -4.66 5.01 10.99
C MET A 306 -3.58 5.36 9.96
N THR A 307 -2.61 4.48 9.77
CA THR A 307 -1.45 4.73 8.91
C THR A 307 -1.54 4.05 7.56
N GLU A 308 -2.05 2.82 7.52
CA GLU A 308 -2.07 2.04 6.29
C GLU A 308 -3.19 1.00 6.31
N VAL A 309 -3.63 0.61 5.13
CA VAL A 309 -4.67 -0.39 4.89
C VAL A 309 -4.14 -1.47 3.97
N ALA A 310 -4.57 -2.72 4.19
CA ALA A 310 -4.17 -3.85 3.36
C ALA A 310 -5.33 -4.83 3.17
N TRP A 311 -5.61 -5.18 1.91
CA TRP A 311 -6.62 -6.16 1.55
C TRP A 311 -6.09 -7.58 1.60
N GLU A 312 -6.91 -8.50 2.10
CA GLU A 312 -6.69 -9.93 1.88
C GLU A 312 -6.92 -10.28 0.40
N GLY A 313 -6.19 -11.27 -0.11
CA GLY A 313 -6.30 -11.70 -1.50
C GLY A 313 -7.71 -12.09 -1.95
N GLY A 314 -8.51 -12.69 -1.07
CA GLY A 314 -9.90 -13.02 -1.36
C GLY A 314 -10.88 -11.84 -1.35
N GLY A 315 -10.46 -10.67 -0.88
CA GLY A 315 -11.30 -9.47 -0.85
C GLY A 315 -12.39 -9.45 0.22
N LEU A 316 -12.42 -10.43 1.13
CA LEU A 316 -13.44 -10.53 2.17
C LEU A 316 -12.97 -10.04 3.56
N ARG A 317 -11.68 -9.74 3.69
CA ARG A 317 -11.11 -9.12 4.88
C ARG A 317 -10.17 -8.00 4.50
N ILE A 318 -10.09 -6.98 5.36
CA ILE A 318 -9.15 -5.88 5.22
C ILE A 318 -8.46 -5.64 6.56
N GLY A 319 -7.17 -5.41 6.54
CA GLY A 319 -6.36 -5.10 7.71
C GLY A 319 -6.07 -3.61 7.80
N LEU A 320 -6.13 -3.05 8.99
CA LEU A 320 -5.97 -1.63 9.25
C LEU A 320 -4.94 -1.43 10.34
N ALA A 321 -3.84 -0.75 10.03
CA ALA A 321 -2.84 -0.39 11.03
C ALA A 321 -3.29 0.90 11.75
N VAL A 322 -3.66 0.76 13.01
CA VAL A 322 -4.16 1.87 13.84
C VAL A 322 -3.41 1.87 15.16
N ASP A 323 -2.66 2.93 15.43
CA ASP A 323 -1.84 3.05 16.64
C ASP A 323 -0.93 1.82 16.80
N SER A 324 -1.11 1.06 17.89
CA SER A 324 -0.38 -0.19 18.16
C SER A 324 -1.24 -1.44 17.93
N TYR A 325 -2.22 -1.36 17.05
CA TYR A 325 -3.14 -2.46 16.75
C TYR A 325 -3.26 -2.69 15.25
N ILE A 326 -3.54 -3.93 14.86
CA ILE A 326 -4.10 -4.24 13.56
C ILE A 326 -5.58 -4.56 13.78
N TYR A 327 -6.45 -3.75 13.18
CA TYR A 327 -7.89 -4.04 13.14
C TYR A 327 -8.20 -4.83 11.88
N PHE A 328 -9.12 -5.77 11.98
CA PHE A 328 -9.63 -6.51 10.84
C PHE A 328 -11.11 -6.21 10.67
N ALA A 329 -11.49 -5.95 9.43
CA ALA A 329 -12.89 -5.81 9.05
C ALA A 329 -13.25 -6.90 8.05
N ASN A 330 -14.46 -7.45 8.20
CA ASN A 330 -15.03 -8.40 7.28
C ASN A 330 -15.96 -7.68 6.31
N ILE A 331 -15.93 -8.13 5.06
CA ILE A 331 -16.70 -7.57 3.97
C ILE A 331 -17.65 -8.63 3.44
N ARG A 332 -18.94 -8.26 3.33
CA ARG A 332 -19.98 -9.11 2.73
C ARG A 332 -20.53 -8.39 1.50
N PRO A 333 -19.97 -8.67 0.30
CA PRO A 333 -20.28 -7.90 -0.91
C PRO A 333 -21.74 -7.95 -1.30
N ASP A 334 -22.40 -9.10 -1.14
CA ASP A 334 -23.78 -9.34 -1.60
C ASP A 334 -24.84 -9.07 -0.54
N TYR A 335 -24.44 -8.65 0.63
CA TYR A 335 -25.38 -8.29 1.71
C TYR A 335 -25.88 -6.87 1.53
N LYS A 336 -27.18 -6.70 1.48
CA LYS A 336 -27.83 -5.39 1.33
C LYS A 336 -28.38 -4.86 2.64
#